data_44c60ebacd3943c67b3f26ed3e0b283b
#
_entry.id   44c60ebacd3943c67b3f26ed3e0b283b
#
_cell.length_a   1.000
_cell.length_b   1.000
_cell.length_c   1.000
_cell.angle_alpha   90.00
_cell.angle_beta   90.00
_cell.angle_gamma   90.00
#
_symmetry.space_group_name_H-M   'P 1'
#
loop_
_entity.id
_entity.type
_entity.pdbx_description
1 polymer ?
#
loop_
_entity_poly.entity_id
_entity_poly.type
_entity_poly.pdbx_seq_one_letter_code
_entity_poly.pdbx_strand_id
1 'polypeptide(L)'
;MILSRKAPCIVFLCCCLVVTLAGAAMAGEYIVDGKAKVKVWNSSPVMTAEWAGGTKDGYAEGKGVMKWFEDGVLDEKCEGNFVKGKAEGKCTFEAYDKKGKVYMTGEADFKNGAPNGKGVMKWTDGRKYEGSLKDGKEDGKGVFTWKNGTRYEGDFVQGVMEGKGVIVSKDGKKYEGEFRHGLPNGQGTKTLPGGKVEKGKFENGKFLGK
;
A
#
# COMPACT_ATOMS: atom_id res chain seq x y z
N MET A 1 26.28 -0.21 -17.51
CA MET A 1 25.69 0.97 -16.82
C MET A 1 24.22 0.69 -16.61
N ILE A 2 23.87 0.05 -15.48
CA ILE A 2 22.51 -0.42 -15.16
C ILE A 2 21.96 0.60 -14.17
N LEU A 3 21.05 1.43 -14.66
CA LEU A 3 20.30 2.37 -13.83
C LEU A 3 19.38 1.55 -12.89
N SER A 4 19.73 1.53 -11.63
CA SER A 4 18.86 1.17 -10.52
C SER A 4 17.70 2.16 -10.51
N ARG A 5 16.59 1.81 -11.16
CA ARG A 5 15.33 2.46 -10.89
C ARG A 5 14.82 1.89 -9.57
N LYS A 6 15.02 2.66 -8.51
CA LYS A 6 14.26 2.50 -7.27
C LYS A 6 12.79 2.45 -7.67
N ALA A 7 12.12 1.34 -7.39
CA ALA A 7 10.67 1.33 -7.42
C ALA A 7 10.21 2.49 -6.51
N PRO A 8 9.27 3.35 -6.95
CA PRO A 8 8.75 4.35 -6.05
C PRO A 8 8.12 3.58 -4.89
N CYS A 9 8.65 3.76 -3.68
CA CYS A 9 7.91 3.48 -2.46
C CYS A 9 6.64 4.30 -2.59
N ILE A 10 5.54 3.64 -2.89
CA ILE A 10 4.23 4.26 -2.84
C ILE A 10 3.94 4.38 -1.36
N VAL A 11 4.33 5.51 -0.82
CA VAL A 11 3.85 5.94 0.48
C VAL A 11 2.37 6.18 0.29
N PHE A 12 1.54 5.28 0.78
CA PHE A 12 0.18 5.61 1.11
C PHE A 12 0.28 6.75 2.14
N LEU A 13 0.16 7.97 1.67
CA LEU A 13 -0.21 9.09 2.52
C LEU A 13 -1.72 9.04 2.76
N CYS A 14 -2.22 7.86 3.13
CA CYS A 14 -3.39 7.83 3.98
C CYS A 14 -2.94 8.52 5.26
N CYS A 15 -3.60 9.57 5.70
CA CYS A 15 -3.30 10.40 6.87
C CYS A 15 -2.96 9.64 8.16
N CYS A 16 -2.00 8.77 8.12
CA CYS A 16 -1.43 8.02 9.22
C CYS A 16 0.09 8.01 9.08
N LEU A 17 0.69 9.20 8.95
CA LEU A 17 2.11 9.35 9.19
C LEU A 17 2.33 9.23 10.69
N VAL A 18 2.60 8.02 11.16
CA VAL A 18 3.25 7.83 12.45
C VAL A 18 4.71 8.20 12.27
N VAL A 19 5.00 9.48 12.35
CA VAL A 19 6.37 9.95 12.60
C VAL A 19 6.63 9.78 14.08
N THR A 20 7.34 8.71 14.44
CA THR A 20 8.00 8.62 15.75
C THR A 20 9.21 9.56 15.74
N LEU A 21 8.97 10.83 15.99
CA LEU A 21 9.97 11.78 16.47
C LEU A 21 9.47 12.34 17.76
N ALA A 22 10.29 12.21 18.80
CA ALA A 22 10.09 12.81 20.10
C ALA A 22 9.99 14.34 19.96
N GLY A 23 8.78 14.83 19.99
CA GLY A 23 8.41 16.22 19.91
C GLY A 23 6.91 16.29 19.76
N ALA A 24 6.23 16.99 20.67
CA ALA A 24 4.78 17.09 20.73
C ALA A 24 4.17 17.46 19.36
N ALA A 25 3.77 16.46 18.58
CA ALA A 25 3.02 16.66 17.37
C ALA A 25 1.60 17.03 17.75
N MET A 26 1.20 18.24 17.49
CA MET A 26 -0.16 18.74 17.69
C MET A 26 -1.07 18.01 16.70
N ALA A 27 -1.99 17.19 17.22
CA ALA A 27 -3.09 16.63 16.43
C ALA A 27 -3.98 17.80 15.96
N GLY A 28 -3.99 18.07 14.67
CA GLY A 28 -4.93 19.02 14.07
C GLY A 28 -6.32 18.41 13.98
N GLU A 29 -7.36 19.11 14.39
CA GLU A 29 -8.74 18.80 14.03
C GLU A 29 -9.11 19.67 12.83
N TYR A 30 -9.56 19.04 11.73
CA TYR A 30 -10.08 19.77 10.58
C TYR A 30 -11.60 19.84 10.64
N ILE A 31 -12.15 21.00 10.35
CA ILE A 31 -13.59 21.20 10.15
C ILE A 31 -13.88 20.94 8.67
N VAL A 32 -14.72 19.95 8.41
CA VAL A 32 -15.17 19.61 7.06
C VAL A 32 -16.51 20.30 6.83
N ASP A 33 -16.60 21.13 5.82
CA ASP A 33 -17.84 21.83 5.37
C ASP A 33 -18.67 22.45 6.50
N GLY A 34 -18.05 22.88 7.60
CA GLY A 34 -18.77 23.40 8.77
C GLY A 34 -19.61 22.36 9.52
N LYS A 35 -19.57 21.08 9.17
CA LYS A 35 -20.46 20.04 9.71
C LYS A 35 -19.78 18.87 10.41
N ALA A 36 -18.54 18.53 10.07
CA ALA A 36 -17.84 17.41 10.70
C ALA A 36 -16.37 17.73 10.99
N LYS A 37 -15.83 17.13 12.04
CA LYS A 37 -14.41 17.17 12.37
C LYS A 37 -13.75 15.89 11.91
N VAL A 38 -12.62 16.02 11.26
CA VAL A 38 -11.71 14.92 10.90
C VAL A 38 -10.39 15.18 11.56
N LYS A 39 -9.82 14.16 12.21
CA LYS A 39 -8.47 14.27 12.74
C LYS A 39 -7.46 13.97 11.68
N VAL A 40 -6.71 14.96 11.27
CA VAL A 40 -5.60 14.82 10.34
C VAL A 40 -4.31 15.17 11.05
N TRP A 41 -3.31 14.34 10.88
CA TRP A 41 -1.96 14.60 11.36
C TRP A 41 -1.18 15.20 10.20
N ASN A 42 -1.02 16.51 10.15
CA ASN A 42 -0.07 17.09 9.22
C ASN A 42 0.39 18.48 9.58
N SER A 43 1.67 18.71 9.29
CA SER A 43 2.32 20.01 9.24
C SER A 43 2.34 20.60 7.82
N SER A 44 1.67 20.01 6.82
CA SER A 44 1.57 20.56 5.48
C SER A 44 0.41 21.55 5.38
N PRO A 45 0.61 22.69 4.77
CA PRO A 45 -0.25 23.88 5.00
C PRO A 45 -1.60 23.86 4.31
N VAL A 46 -1.96 22.88 3.49
CA VAL A 46 -3.17 22.97 2.65
C VAL A 46 -3.88 21.63 2.42
N MET A 47 -4.02 20.81 3.45
CA MET A 47 -4.91 19.66 3.38
C MET A 47 -6.33 20.09 3.78
N THR A 48 -7.30 19.84 2.91
CA THR A 48 -8.73 19.99 3.22
C THR A 48 -9.45 18.66 3.04
N ALA A 49 -10.61 18.50 3.64
CA ALA A 49 -11.39 17.29 3.53
C ALA A 49 -12.89 17.61 3.36
N GLU A 50 -13.59 16.76 2.61
CA GLU A 50 -15.04 16.78 2.47
C GLU A 50 -15.61 15.48 3.04
N TRP A 51 -16.71 15.57 3.79
CA TRP A 51 -17.43 14.42 4.32
C TRP A 51 -18.87 14.40 3.86
N ALA A 52 -19.29 13.29 3.27
CA ALA A 52 -20.67 13.02 2.91
C ALA A 52 -21.17 11.81 3.70
N GLY A 53 -21.76 12.06 4.87
CA GLY A 53 -22.28 11.05 5.78
C GLY A 53 -22.85 11.65 7.07
N GLY A 54 -23.15 10.79 8.05
CA GLY A 54 -23.61 11.19 9.37
C GLY A 54 -22.51 11.78 10.23
N THR A 55 -22.89 12.51 11.28
CA THR A 55 -21.97 13.05 12.27
C THR A 55 -22.43 12.73 13.69
N LYS A 56 -21.49 12.49 14.59
CA LYS A 56 -21.72 12.32 16.01
C LYS A 56 -20.62 13.03 16.80
N ASP A 57 -21.02 13.82 17.80
CA ASP A 57 -20.10 14.61 18.62
C ASP A 57 -19.14 15.49 17.80
N GLY A 58 -19.60 15.95 16.62
CA GLY A 58 -18.80 16.74 15.68
C GLY A 58 -17.84 15.94 14.80
N TYR A 59 -17.81 14.61 14.87
CA TYR A 59 -16.97 13.76 14.03
C TYR A 59 -17.77 13.07 12.91
N ALA A 60 -17.10 12.74 11.82
CA ALA A 60 -17.62 11.84 10.81
C ALA A 60 -17.95 10.47 11.46
N GLU A 61 -19.18 9.99 11.29
CA GLU A 61 -19.66 8.78 11.97
C GLU A 61 -20.60 7.98 11.04
N GLY A 62 -20.46 6.63 11.09
CA GLY A 62 -21.25 5.73 10.28
C GLY A 62 -20.78 5.66 8.84
N LYS A 63 -21.66 5.18 7.95
CA LYS A 63 -21.36 5.03 6.51
C LYS A 63 -21.29 6.39 5.82
N GLY A 64 -20.30 6.56 4.96
CA GLY A 64 -20.14 7.78 4.17
C GLY A 64 -18.93 7.76 3.27
N VAL A 65 -18.71 8.90 2.62
CA VAL A 65 -17.59 9.13 1.71
C VAL A 65 -16.74 10.28 2.26
N MET A 66 -15.47 10.01 2.46
CA MET A 66 -14.45 10.99 2.81
C MET A 66 -13.58 11.27 1.60
N LYS A 67 -13.34 12.53 1.32
CA LYS A 67 -12.40 12.98 0.29
C LYS A 67 -11.36 13.88 0.93
N TRP A 68 -10.11 13.71 0.55
CA TRP A 68 -8.99 14.55 0.96
C TRP A 68 -8.42 15.27 -0.26
N PHE A 69 -8.04 16.52 -0.06
CA PHE A 69 -7.48 17.39 -1.10
C PHE A 69 -6.14 17.94 -0.62
N GLU A 70 -5.14 17.87 -1.49
CA GLU A 70 -3.85 18.56 -1.33
C GLU A 70 -3.77 19.70 -2.32
N ASP A 71 -3.55 20.94 -1.84
CA ASP A 71 -3.53 22.16 -2.68
C ASP A 71 -4.79 22.32 -3.56
N GLY A 72 -5.96 21.90 -3.04
CA GLY A 72 -7.22 21.96 -3.76
C GLY A 72 -7.42 20.87 -4.83
N VAL A 73 -6.47 19.97 -5.01
CA VAL A 73 -6.58 18.82 -5.91
C VAL A 73 -6.98 17.60 -5.07
N LEU A 74 -7.97 16.83 -5.56
CA LEU A 74 -8.38 15.58 -4.91
C LEU A 74 -7.21 14.60 -4.92
N ASP A 75 -6.78 14.18 -3.72
CA ASP A 75 -5.66 13.27 -3.49
C ASP A 75 -6.15 11.86 -3.17
N GLU A 76 -7.12 11.75 -2.26
CA GLU A 76 -7.70 10.47 -1.88
C GLU A 76 -9.22 10.56 -1.69
N LYS A 77 -9.90 9.44 -1.94
CA LYS A 77 -11.30 9.21 -1.62
C LYS A 77 -11.44 7.86 -0.91
N CYS A 78 -12.19 7.83 0.18
CA CYS A 78 -12.50 6.59 0.91
C CYS A 78 -14.00 6.52 1.16
N GLU A 79 -14.61 5.38 0.82
CA GLU A 79 -16.00 5.09 1.08
C GLU A 79 -16.13 3.87 1.99
N GLY A 80 -16.81 4.02 3.11
CA GLY A 80 -16.91 2.98 4.12
C GLY A 80 -17.59 3.42 5.40
N ASN A 81 -17.30 2.71 6.48
CA ASN A 81 -17.77 3.08 7.81
C ASN A 81 -16.70 3.90 8.54
N PHE A 82 -17.14 4.93 9.25
CA PHE A 82 -16.27 5.82 10.03
C PHE A 82 -16.71 5.82 11.48
N VAL A 83 -15.72 5.85 12.38
CA VAL A 83 -15.89 5.95 13.83
C VAL A 83 -14.98 7.06 14.33
N LYS A 84 -15.56 8.08 14.94
CA LYS A 84 -14.83 9.26 15.43
C LYS A 84 -13.86 9.85 14.39
N GLY A 85 -14.32 9.99 13.15
CA GLY A 85 -13.57 10.56 12.05
C GLY A 85 -12.55 9.64 11.39
N LYS A 86 -12.49 8.35 11.72
CA LYS A 86 -11.54 7.38 11.18
C LYS A 86 -12.26 6.26 10.46
N ALA A 87 -11.74 5.84 9.32
CA ALA A 87 -12.25 4.67 8.60
C ALA A 87 -12.05 3.39 9.42
N GLU A 88 -13.09 2.56 9.51
CA GLU A 88 -13.12 1.30 10.25
C GLU A 88 -13.84 0.21 9.45
N GLY A 89 -13.29 -1.02 9.47
CA GLY A 89 -13.83 -2.15 8.73
C GLY A 89 -13.57 -2.04 7.23
N LYS A 90 -14.43 -2.65 6.42
CA LYS A 90 -14.26 -2.66 4.96
C LYS A 90 -14.54 -1.29 4.36
N CYS A 91 -13.57 -0.78 3.61
CA CYS A 91 -13.67 0.45 2.84
C CYS A 91 -13.11 0.25 1.43
N THR A 92 -13.74 0.93 0.46
CA THR A 92 -13.16 1.13 -0.86
C THR A 92 -12.43 2.46 -0.89
N PHE A 93 -11.38 2.57 -1.68
CA PHE A 93 -10.60 3.79 -1.79
C PHE A 93 -10.06 4.02 -3.20
N GLU A 94 -9.84 5.29 -3.51
CA GLU A 94 -9.23 5.75 -4.76
C GLU A 94 -8.12 6.73 -4.41
N ALA A 95 -6.98 6.63 -5.09
CA ALA A 95 -5.88 7.59 -4.97
C ALA A 95 -5.65 8.29 -6.30
N TYR A 96 -5.33 9.58 -6.23
CA TYR A 96 -5.26 10.48 -7.37
C TYR A 96 -3.85 11.07 -7.51
N ASP A 97 -3.44 11.34 -8.73
CA ASP A 97 -2.19 12.04 -9.01
C ASP A 97 -2.38 13.56 -8.87
N LYS A 98 -1.29 14.32 -8.94
CA LYS A 98 -1.30 15.79 -8.86
C LYS A 98 -2.13 16.51 -9.95
N LYS A 99 -2.65 15.76 -10.93
CA LYS A 99 -3.56 16.27 -11.96
C LYS A 99 -5.01 15.86 -11.69
N GLY A 100 -5.30 15.24 -10.54
CA GLY A 100 -6.62 14.76 -10.17
C GLY A 100 -7.07 13.52 -10.95
N LYS A 101 -6.13 12.76 -11.54
CA LYS A 101 -6.44 11.51 -12.24
C LYS A 101 -6.22 10.33 -11.31
N VAL A 102 -7.19 9.42 -11.24
CA VAL A 102 -7.05 8.17 -10.50
C VAL A 102 -5.86 7.38 -11.02
N TYR A 103 -4.93 7.04 -10.13
CA TYR A 103 -3.82 6.14 -10.45
C TYR A 103 -3.90 4.80 -9.73
N MET A 104 -4.73 4.69 -8.68
CA MET A 104 -4.93 3.47 -7.93
C MET A 104 -6.34 3.41 -7.33
N THR A 105 -6.90 2.21 -7.29
CA THR A 105 -8.15 1.89 -6.61
C THR A 105 -7.95 0.66 -5.73
N GLY A 106 -8.78 0.51 -4.69
CA GLY A 106 -8.71 -0.67 -3.86
C GLY A 106 -9.89 -0.86 -2.92
N GLU A 107 -9.87 -2.00 -2.27
CA GLU A 107 -10.73 -2.36 -1.15
C GLU A 107 -9.86 -2.99 -0.08
N ALA A 108 -10.03 -2.62 1.16
CA ALA A 108 -9.29 -3.19 2.28
C ALA A 108 -10.07 -3.13 3.59
N ASP A 109 -9.62 -3.93 4.56
CA ASP A 109 -10.02 -3.76 5.94
C ASP A 109 -9.23 -2.58 6.53
N PHE A 110 -9.93 -1.61 7.11
CA PHE A 110 -9.37 -0.43 7.76
C PHE A 110 -9.47 -0.56 9.27
N LYS A 111 -8.46 -0.05 9.96
CA LYS A 111 -8.43 0.10 11.40
C LYS A 111 -7.76 1.42 11.77
N ASN A 112 -8.43 2.21 12.59
CA ASN A 112 -7.92 3.53 13.00
C ASN A 112 -7.61 4.47 11.82
N GLY A 113 -8.33 4.34 10.70
CA GLY A 113 -8.18 5.21 9.52
C GLY A 113 -7.16 4.73 8.49
N ALA A 114 -6.45 3.62 8.70
CA ALA A 114 -5.50 3.07 7.76
C ALA A 114 -5.87 1.65 7.30
N PRO A 115 -5.52 1.23 6.07
CA PRO A 115 -5.60 -0.16 5.65
C PRO A 115 -4.80 -1.05 6.61
N ASN A 116 -5.48 -1.99 7.27
CA ASN A 116 -4.90 -2.85 8.31
C ASN A 116 -5.69 -4.16 8.37
N GLY A 117 -5.29 -5.14 7.58
CA GLY A 117 -6.00 -6.39 7.38
C GLY A 117 -5.83 -6.94 5.99
N LYS A 118 -6.88 -7.50 5.40
CA LYS A 118 -6.84 -7.97 4.01
C LYS A 118 -7.25 -6.86 3.06
N GLY A 119 -6.63 -6.85 1.88
CA GLY A 119 -7.00 -5.89 0.86
C GLY A 119 -6.57 -6.27 -0.55
N VAL A 120 -7.16 -5.57 -1.51
CA VAL A 120 -6.82 -5.63 -2.93
C VAL A 120 -6.55 -4.21 -3.40
N MET A 121 -5.41 -4.01 -4.06
CA MET A 121 -5.04 -2.75 -4.69
C MET A 121 -4.80 -2.96 -6.18
N LYS A 122 -5.30 -2.06 -7.02
CA LYS A 122 -5.17 -2.09 -8.47
C LYS A 122 -4.67 -0.75 -8.95
N TRP A 123 -3.54 -0.75 -9.62
CA TRP A 123 -3.00 0.45 -10.27
C TRP A 123 -3.44 0.54 -11.72
N THR A 124 -3.67 1.74 -12.18
CA THR A 124 -4.09 1.99 -13.57
C THR A 124 -3.02 1.62 -14.60
N ASP A 125 -1.78 1.42 -14.17
CA ASP A 125 -0.69 0.90 -15.01
C ASP A 125 -0.73 -0.62 -15.20
N GLY A 126 -1.68 -1.33 -14.58
CA GLY A 126 -1.89 -2.78 -14.68
C GLY A 126 -1.26 -3.60 -13.57
N ARG A 127 -0.62 -2.99 -12.57
CA ARG A 127 -0.19 -3.69 -11.36
C ARG A 127 -1.39 -4.04 -10.48
N LYS A 128 -1.26 -5.13 -9.72
CA LYS A 128 -2.24 -5.56 -8.71
C LYS A 128 -1.51 -6.13 -7.50
N TYR A 129 -2.00 -5.80 -6.31
CA TYR A 129 -1.69 -6.49 -5.07
C TYR A 129 -2.95 -7.10 -4.47
N GLU A 130 -2.80 -8.25 -3.84
CA GLU A 130 -3.84 -8.92 -3.06
C GLU A 130 -3.20 -9.62 -1.87
N GLY A 131 -3.54 -9.21 -0.65
CA GLY A 131 -2.87 -9.76 0.52
C GLY A 131 -3.15 -9.01 1.80
N SER A 132 -2.24 -9.21 2.76
CA SER A 132 -2.28 -8.54 4.05
C SER A 132 -1.66 -7.16 3.97
N LEU A 133 -2.29 -6.22 4.64
CA LEU A 133 -1.85 -4.83 4.78
C LEU A 133 -1.64 -4.50 6.25
N LYS A 134 -0.68 -3.66 6.54
CA LYS A 134 -0.44 -3.06 7.85
C LYS A 134 -0.04 -1.60 7.67
N ASP A 135 -0.79 -0.72 8.32
CA ASP A 135 -0.57 0.73 8.26
C ASP A 135 -0.42 1.24 6.81
N GLY A 136 -1.30 0.74 5.90
CA GLY A 136 -1.36 1.11 4.50
C GLY A 136 -0.30 0.47 3.59
N LYS A 137 0.57 -0.40 4.10
CA LYS A 137 1.61 -1.08 3.32
C LYS A 137 1.37 -2.59 3.24
N GLU A 138 1.89 -3.21 2.18
CA GLU A 138 1.94 -4.66 2.07
C GLU A 138 2.78 -5.23 3.21
N ASP A 139 2.17 -6.08 4.06
CA ASP A 139 2.83 -6.67 5.22
C ASP A 139 2.19 -8.02 5.54
N GLY A 140 2.98 -9.08 5.61
CA GLY A 140 2.51 -10.46 5.70
C GLY A 140 2.39 -11.15 4.35
N LYS A 141 1.48 -12.11 4.21
CA LYS A 141 1.30 -12.88 2.97
C LYS A 141 0.52 -12.09 1.92
N GLY A 142 1.03 -12.13 0.69
CA GLY A 142 0.38 -11.47 -0.43
C GLY A 142 0.82 -11.95 -1.80
N VAL A 143 0.09 -11.50 -2.80
CA VAL A 143 0.34 -11.73 -4.22
C VAL A 143 0.48 -10.38 -4.90
N PHE A 144 1.60 -10.17 -5.55
CA PHE A 144 1.83 -8.99 -6.39
C PHE A 144 1.96 -9.41 -7.85
N THR A 145 1.19 -8.78 -8.72
CA THR A 145 1.25 -8.97 -10.16
C THR A 145 1.71 -7.67 -10.81
N TRP A 146 2.77 -7.74 -11.59
CA TRP A 146 3.29 -6.61 -12.37
C TRP A 146 2.57 -6.46 -13.70
N LYS A 147 2.62 -5.27 -14.27
CA LYS A 147 2.08 -4.95 -15.60
C LYS A 147 2.51 -5.93 -16.69
N ASN A 148 3.73 -6.42 -16.62
CA ASN A 148 4.28 -7.37 -17.59
C ASN A 148 3.81 -8.83 -17.40
N GLY A 149 2.94 -9.08 -16.39
CA GLY A 149 2.43 -10.42 -16.07
C GLY A 149 3.34 -11.23 -15.13
N THR A 150 4.49 -10.70 -14.70
CA THR A 150 5.26 -11.31 -13.62
C THR A 150 4.43 -11.33 -12.34
N ARG A 151 4.45 -12.45 -11.61
CA ARG A 151 3.68 -12.66 -10.38
C ARG A 151 4.62 -13.12 -9.26
N TYR A 152 4.52 -12.46 -8.12
CA TYR A 152 5.12 -12.90 -6.88
C TYR A 152 4.03 -13.33 -5.91
N GLU A 153 4.27 -14.42 -5.18
CA GLU A 153 3.44 -14.87 -4.07
C GLU A 153 4.35 -15.23 -2.90
N GLY A 154 4.18 -14.56 -1.76
CA GLY A 154 5.07 -14.77 -0.63
C GLY A 154 4.88 -13.75 0.48
N ASP A 155 5.95 -13.63 1.28
CA ASP A 155 6.00 -12.71 2.42
C ASP A 155 6.38 -11.30 1.98
N PHE A 156 5.75 -10.32 2.61
CA PHE A 156 6.06 -8.90 2.51
C PHE A 156 6.33 -8.33 3.91
N VAL A 157 7.26 -7.40 3.98
CA VAL A 157 7.51 -6.57 5.16
C VAL A 157 7.60 -5.11 4.69
N GLN A 158 6.67 -4.28 5.14
CA GLN A 158 6.63 -2.84 4.82
C GLN A 158 6.74 -2.53 3.30
N GLY A 159 6.04 -3.33 2.47
CA GLY A 159 6.01 -3.17 1.01
C GLY A 159 7.16 -3.85 0.25
N VAL A 160 8.03 -4.57 0.94
CA VAL A 160 9.20 -5.23 0.35
C VAL A 160 9.02 -6.76 0.42
N MET A 161 9.33 -7.46 -0.68
CA MET A 161 9.38 -8.93 -0.68
C MET A 161 10.48 -9.40 0.28
N GLU A 162 10.10 -10.16 1.31
CA GLU A 162 10.97 -10.68 2.35
C GLU A 162 10.58 -12.14 2.65
N GLY A 163 11.47 -12.90 3.34
CA GLY A 163 11.14 -14.25 3.77
C GLY A 163 10.98 -15.23 2.61
N LYS A 164 9.96 -16.08 2.65
CA LYS A 164 9.73 -17.12 1.63
C LYS A 164 8.74 -16.67 0.57
N GLY A 165 9.04 -16.99 -0.67
CA GLY A 165 8.15 -16.66 -1.78
C GLY A 165 8.48 -17.37 -3.08
N VAL A 166 7.58 -17.18 -4.03
CA VAL A 166 7.69 -17.67 -5.41
C VAL A 166 7.48 -16.51 -6.34
N ILE A 167 8.42 -16.30 -7.27
CA ILE A 167 8.23 -15.36 -8.37
C ILE A 167 8.22 -16.11 -9.70
N VAL A 168 7.26 -15.81 -10.56
CA VAL A 168 7.12 -16.37 -11.89
C VAL A 168 7.06 -15.22 -12.90
N SER A 169 7.99 -15.19 -13.83
CA SER A 169 8.01 -14.21 -14.92
C SER A 169 7.12 -14.66 -16.08
N LYS A 170 6.72 -13.72 -16.92
CA LYS A 170 5.92 -13.99 -18.12
C LYS A 170 6.58 -15.01 -19.08
N ASP A 171 7.90 -15.04 -19.14
CA ASP A 171 8.69 -15.98 -19.95
C ASP A 171 8.81 -17.38 -19.35
N GLY A 172 8.13 -17.64 -18.21
CA GLY A 172 8.13 -18.92 -17.51
C GLY A 172 9.31 -19.14 -16.56
N LYS A 173 10.23 -18.20 -16.42
CA LYS A 173 11.26 -18.27 -15.38
C LYS A 173 10.61 -18.25 -14.03
N LYS A 174 10.95 -19.22 -13.16
CA LYS A 174 10.46 -19.33 -11.79
C LYS A 174 11.64 -19.28 -10.81
N TYR A 175 11.48 -18.55 -9.72
CA TYR A 175 12.30 -18.73 -8.52
C TYR A 175 11.38 -19.02 -7.34
N GLU A 176 11.78 -19.98 -6.52
CA GLU A 176 11.12 -20.38 -5.28
C GLU A 176 12.16 -20.50 -4.19
N GLY A 177 12.05 -19.70 -3.14
CA GLY A 177 13.05 -19.67 -2.07
C GLY A 177 12.94 -18.44 -1.19
N GLU A 178 14.08 -18.09 -0.62
CA GLU A 178 14.20 -16.97 0.30
C GLU A 178 14.42 -15.65 -0.45
N PHE A 179 13.76 -14.60 0.05
CA PHE A 179 13.87 -13.22 -0.43
C PHE A 179 14.39 -12.32 0.69
N ARG A 180 15.22 -11.36 0.32
CA ARG A 180 15.67 -10.29 1.19
C ARG A 180 15.80 -9.00 0.39
N HIS A 181 15.22 -7.90 0.90
CA HIS A 181 15.21 -6.60 0.23
C HIS A 181 14.71 -6.66 -1.21
N GLY A 182 13.68 -7.49 -1.46
CA GLY A 182 13.05 -7.64 -2.77
C GLY A 182 13.80 -8.53 -3.77
N LEU A 183 14.87 -9.18 -3.37
CA LEU A 183 15.70 -10.01 -4.25
C LEU A 183 15.84 -11.44 -3.71
N PRO A 184 15.96 -12.47 -4.60
CA PRO A 184 16.38 -13.82 -4.21
C PRO A 184 17.66 -13.78 -3.37
N ASN A 185 17.57 -14.29 -2.12
CA ASN A 185 18.69 -14.24 -1.18
C ASN A 185 18.53 -15.34 -0.13
N GLY A 186 19.48 -16.26 -0.03
CA GLY A 186 19.38 -17.46 0.80
C GLY A 186 19.21 -18.72 -0.03
N GLN A 187 18.54 -19.74 0.51
CA GLN A 187 18.31 -21.00 -0.19
C GLN A 187 17.13 -20.89 -1.15
N GLY A 188 17.30 -21.44 -2.35
CA GLY A 188 16.24 -21.41 -3.34
C GLY A 188 16.47 -22.30 -4.55
N THR A 189 15.44 -22.35 -5.37
CA THR A 189 15.43 -23.08 -6.64
C THR A 189 14.96 -22.14 -7.74
N LYS A 190 15.78 -21.97 -8.77
CA LYS A 190 15.45 -21.20 -9.96
C LYS A 190 15.35 -22.13 -11.15
N THR A 191 14.20 -22.09 -11.81
CA THR A 191 13.96 -22.81 -13.06
C THR A 191 13.96 -21.81 -14.20
N LEU A 192 14.82 -22.05 -15.19
CA LEU A 192 14.91 -21.22 -16.40
C LEU A 192 13.93 -21.70 -17.47
N PRO A 193 13.55 -20.85 -18.43
CA PRO A 193 12.88 -21.30 -19.64
C PRO A 193 13.69 -22.43 -20.28
N GLY A 194 13.01 -23.52 -20.69
CA GLY A 194 13.69 -24.72 -21.16
C GLY A 194 14.06 -25.76 -20.10
N GLY A 195 13.69 -25.51 -18.81
CA GLY A 195 13.73 -26.52 -17.75
C GLY A 195 15.06 -26.64 -16.99
N LYS A 196 16.09 -25.88 -17.35
CA LYS A 196 17.36 -25.86 -16.55
C LYS A 196 17.08 -25.38 -15.14
N VAL A 197 17.56 -26.11 -14.14
CA VAL A 197 17.36 -25.84 -12.71
C VAL A 197 18.68 -25.46 -12.06
N GLU A 198 18.66 -24.36 -11.31
CA GLU A 198 19.72 -23.91 -10.40
C GLU A 198 19.17 -24.01 -8.97
N LYS A 199 19.71 -24.91 -8.14
CA LYS A 199 19.26 -25.14 -6.75
C LYS A 199 20.43 -24.98 -5.80
N GLY A 200 20.30 -24.12 -4.82
CA GLY A 200 21.31 -23.82 -3.82
C GLY A 200 21.24 -22.40 -3.29
N LYS A 201 22.38 -21.82 -2.97
CA LYS A 201 22.49 -20.49 -2.38
C LYS A 201 22.40 -19.39 -3.44
N PHE A 202 21.60 -18.36 -3.14
CA PHE A 202 21.48 -17.13 -3.91
C PHE A 202 21.91 -15.93 -3.06
N GLU A 203 22.45 -14.93 -3.70
CA GLU A 203 22.79 -13.65 -3.09
C GLU A 203 22.50 -12.52 -4.09
N ASN A 204 21.66 -11.56 -3.67
CA ASN A 204 21.24 -10.43 -4.51
C ASN A 204 20.77 -10.85 -5.91
N GLY A 205 19.99 -11.95 -5.99
CA GLY A 205 19.45 -12.50 -7.23
C GLY A 205 20.40 -13.37 -8.05
N LYS A 206 21.67 -13.52 -7.64
CA LYS A 206 22.68 -14.35 -8.33
C LYS A 206 22.78 -15.71 -7.69
N PHE A 207 22.88 -16.77 -8.49
CA PHE A 207 23.16 -18.12 -8.04
C PHE A 207 24.66 -18.28 -7.72
N LEU A 208 24.97 -18.77 -6.53
CA LEU A 208 26.35 -18.96 -6.06
C LEU A 208 26.78 -20.45 -6.07
N GLY A 209 25.86 -21.35 -6.31
CA GLY A 209 26.12 -22.80 -6.26
C GLY A 209 25.41 -23.51 -5.12
N LYS A 210 25.76 -24.79 -4.93
CA LYS A 210 25.23 -25.67 -3.89
C LYS A 210 25.89 -25.39 -2.55
#